data_8d4e4ed332627f8652cdefe54e03ac0d
#
_entry.id   8d4e4ed332627f8652cdefe54e03ac0d
#
_cell.length_a   1.000
_cell.length_b   1.000
_cell.length_c   1.000
_cell.angle_alpha   90.00
_cell.angle_beta   90.00
_cell.angle_gamma   90.00
#
_symmetry.space_group_name_H-M   'P 1'
#
loop_
_entity.id
_entity.type
_entity.pdbx_description
1 polymer ?
#
loop_
_entity_poly.entity_id
_entity_poly.type
_entity_poly.pdbx_seq_one_letter_code
_entity_poly.pdbx_strand_id
1 'polypeptide(L)'
;GYAGITHEMSEFYEPVPPVVTPGTDSKGGGFTAPSDAIVLFDGKDLSAWESVKGGAAEWDVHDGVFTVNKKKGDIQTKQKFNDFQMHIEWQVPTNITGESQSRGNSGIFLQGMYEVQVLDCYNNPTYVNGQTGSIYKQSIPLANAMRKPGEWNVYDIIYTAPTFKEDGSYRTHPTVTVIQNGVVLQNHTT
;
A
#
# COMPACT_ATOMS: atom_id res chain seq x y z
N GLY A 1 45.42 -6.28 -10.16
CA GLY A 1 44.56 -6.10 -11.28
C GLY A 1 43.77 -7.36 -11.55
N TYR A 2 42.42 -7.27 -11.67
CA TYR A 2 41.61 -8.36 -12.15
C TYR A 2 41.91 -8.56 -13.65
N ALA A 3 42.91 -9.36 -13.95
CA ALA A 3 43.26 -9.72 -15.33
C ALA A 3 42.20 -10.70 -15.82
N GLY A 4 41.36 -10.30 -16.78
CA GLY A 4 40.53 -11.20 -17.52
C GLY A 4 39.04 -10.88 -17.65
N ILE A 5 38.51 -9.86 -16.95
CA ILE A 5 37.10 -9.43 -17.15
C ILE A 5 37.10 -8.21 -18.04
N THR A 6 36.58 -8.35 -19.25
CA THR A 6 36.37 -7.23 -20.17
C THR A 6 34.97 -6.66 -19.99
N HIS A 7 34.74 -5.43 -20.41
CA HIS A 7 33.45 -4.76 -20.33
C HIS A 7 32.36 -5.57 -21.06
N GLU A 8 32.68 -6.14 -22.18
CA GLU A 8 31.79 -6.95 -23.02
C GLU A 8 31.31 -8.23 -22.31
N MET A 9 32.08 -8.77 -21.38
CA MET A 9 31.70 -9.97 -20.62
C MET A 9 30.53 -9.72 -19.64
N SER A 10 30.21 -8.47 -19.34
CA SER A 10 29.04 -8.07 -18.52
C SER A 10 27.81 -7.69 -19.34
N GLU A 11 27.92 -7.73 -20.67
CA GLU A 11 26.86 -7.34 -21.59
C GLU A 11 25.96 -8.54 -21.91
N PHE A 12 24.87 -8.66 -21.14
CA PHE A 12 23.87 -9.69 -21.35
C PHE A 12 22.67 -9.12 -22.10
N TYR A 13 22.16 -9.87 -23.08
CA TYR A 13 21.00 -9.47 -23.89
C TYR A 13 19.73 -10.20 -23.50
N GLU A 14 19.83 -11.14 -22.58
CA GLU A 14 18.70 -11.90 -22.07
C GLU A 14 18.82 -12.09 -20.56
N PRO A 15 17.70 -12.19 -19.82
CA PRO A 15 16.32 -12.08 -20.32
C PRO A 15 15.97 -10.64 -20.73
N VAL A 16 15.25 -10.50 -21.83
CA VAL A 16 14.75 -9.18 -22.28
C VAL A 16 13.65 -8.74 -21.32
N PRO A 17 13.75 -7.55 -20.70
CA PRO A 17 12.70 -7.03 -19.85
C PRO A 17 11.38 -6.85 -20.61
N PRO A 18 10.23 -7.20 -20.02
CA PRO A 18 8.95 -6.97 -20.66
C PRO A 18 8.69 -5.47 -20.84
N VAL A 19 8.06 -5.12 -21.95
CA VAL A 19 7.62 -3.74 -22.20
C VAL A 19 6.28 -3.55 -21.50
N VAL A 20 6.23 -2.61 -20.54
CA VAL A 20 5.02 -2.24 -19.82
C VAL A 20 4.65 -0.82 -20.19
N THR A 21 3.40 -0.60 -20.58
CA THR A 21 2.89 0.76 -20.83
C THR A 21 2.66 1.44 -19.49
N PRO A 22 3.35 2.55 -19.20
CA PRO A 22 3.18 3.25 -17.94
C PRO A 22 1.78 3.83 -17.81
N GLY A 23 1.30 3.95 -16.58
CA GLY A 23 0.10 4.71 -16.27
C GLY A 23 0.34 6.21 -16.47
N THR A 24 -0.72 6.96 -16.57
CA THR A 24 -0.65 8.41 -16.74
C THR A 24 -1.35 9.12 -15.58
N ASP A 25 -0.81 10.29 -15.20
CA ASP A 25 -1.53 11.21 -14.33
C ASP A 25 -2.74 11.74 -15.07
N SER A 26 -3.93 11.59 -14.48
CA SER A 26 -5.09 12.31 -14.98
C SER A 26 -5.10 13.71 -14.37
N LYS A 27 -5.26 14.73 -15.19
CA LYS A 27 -5.52 16.09 -14.70
C LYS A 27 -6.87 16.07 -13.97
N GLY A 28 -6.82 16.07 -12.65
CA GLY A 28 -8.02 16.06 -11.82
C GLY A 28 -8.10 14.97 -10.76
N GLY A 29 -7.00 14.26 -10.48
CA GLY A 29 -6.87 13.45 -9.28
C GLY A 29 -7.03 11.95 -9.43
N GLY A 30 -6.81 11.38 -10.59
CA GLY A 30 -6.70 9.91 -10.71
C GLY A 30 -5.51 9.51 -11.55
N PHE A 31 -4.79 8.51 -11.10
CA PHE A 31 -3.76 7.86 -11.91
C PHE A 31 -4.42 6.75 -12.74
N THR A 32 -3.96 6.57 -13.98
CA THR A 32 -4.32 5.37 -14.72
C THR A 32 -3.35 4.25 -14.38
N ALA A 33 -3.86 3.01 -14.31
CA ALA A 33 -3.03 1.85 -14.01
C ALA A 33 -2.03 1.55 -15.16
N PRO A 34 -0.81 1.08 -14.85
CA PRO A 34 0.06 0.47 -15.84
C PRO A 34 -0.61 -0.71 -16.55
N SER A 35 -0.14 -1.06 -17.75
CA SER A 35 -0.77 -2.08 -18.58
C SER A 35 -0.74 -3.49 -17.99
N ASP A 36 0.20 -3.76 -17.07
CA ASP A 36 0.35 -5.05 -16.38
C ASP A 36 -0.27 -5.07 -14.99
N ALA A 37 -0.95 -4.00 -14.58
CA ALA A 37 -1.56 -3.94 -13.27
C ALA A 37 -2.79 -4.83 -13.15
N ILE A 38 -2.94 -5.44 -11.99
CA ILE A 38 -4.19 -6.07 -11.57
C ILE A 38 -5.03 -4.97 -10.93
N VAL A 39 -6.13 -4.60 -11.59
CA VAL A 39 -7.02 -3.54 -11.09
C VAL A 39 -7.96 -4.14 -10.06
N LEU A 40 -7.79 -3.77 -8.79
CA LEU A 40 -8.61 -4.25 -7.68
C LEU A 40 -9.88 -3.44 -7.48
N PHE A 41 -9.91 -2.19 -7.97
CA PHE A 41 -11.08 -1.33 -7.95
C PHE A 41 -11.00 -0.34 -9.12
N ASP A 42 -11.99 -0.37 -9.97
CA ASP A 42 -12.08 0.47 -11.17
C ASP A 42 -13.10 1.62 -11.07
N GLY A 43 -13.62 1.85 -9.86
CA GLY A 43 -14.65 2.85 -9.61
C GLY A 43 -16.08 2.32 -9.71
N LYS A 44 -16.30 1.06 -10.07
CA LYS A 44 -17.63 0.51 -10.34
C LYS A 44 -18.16 -0.38 -9.22
N ASP A 45 -17.38 -1.37 -8.79
CA ASP A 45 -17.82 -2.35 -7.80
C ASP A 45 -16.65 -2.95 -7.00
N LEU A 46 -16.97 -3.74 -6.00
CA LEU A 46 -16.03 -4.46 -5.14
C LEU A 46 -15.93 -5.95 -5.50
N SER A 47 -16.08 -6.30 -6.77
CA SER A 47 -16.08 -7.70 -7.21
C SER A 47 -14.77 -8.44 -6.98
N ALA A 48 -13.64 -7.73 -6.89
CA ALA A 48 -12.33 -8.29 -6.54
C ALA A 48 -12.12 -8.49 -5.04
N TRP A 49 -13.08 -8.09 -4.22
CA TRP A 49 -13.01 -8.07 -2.76
C TRP A 49 -14.08 -8.97 -2.14
N GLU A 50 -13.81 -9.39 -0.91
CA GLU A 50 -14.75 -10.14 -0.08
C GLU A 50 -14.65 -9.68 1.38
N SER A 51 -15.68 -9.97 2.19
CA SER A 51 -15.61 -9.78 3.63
C SER A 51 -14.62 -10.78 4.23
N VAL A 52 -13.81 -10.35 5.19
CA VAL A 52 -12.94 -11.25 5.96
C VAL A 52 -13.72 -12.30 6.76
N LYS A 53 -15.01 -12.04 7.01
CA LYS A 53 -15.94 -12.95 7.69
C LYS A 53 -16.69 -13.89 6.74
N GLY A 54 -16.40 -13.80 5.44
CA GLY A 54 -17.09 -14.54 4.39
C GLY A 54 -18.19 -13.73 3.72
N GLY A 55 -18.45 -14.05 2.45
CA GLY A 55 -19.45 -13.36 1.64
C GLY A 55 -18.91 -12.10 0.97
N ALA A 56 -19.80 -11.37 0.34
CA ALA A 56 -19.46 -10.18 -0.44
C ALA A 56 -18.92 -9.05 0.44
N ALA A 57 -18.00 -8.27 -0.10
CA ALA A 57 -17.60 -6.99 0.48
C ALA A 57 -18.77 -6.00 0.35
N GLU A 58 -19.17 -5.40 1.47
CA GLU A 58 -20.36 -4.54 1.52
C GLU A 58 -20.02 -3.10 1.95
N TRP A 59 -18.82 -2.62 1.64
CA TRP A 59 -18.52 -1.20 1.79
C TRP A 59 -19.25 -0.38 0.72
N ASP A 60 -19.49 0.89 1.00
CA ASP A 60 -20.31 1.74 0.15
C ASP A 60 -19.54 2.20 -1.08
N VAL A 61 -20.06 1.94 -2.27
CA VAL A 61 -19.51 2.42 -3.55
C VAL A 61 -20.38 3.53 -4.09
N HIS A 62 -19.80 4.71 -4.29
CA HIS A 62 -20.50 5.89 -4.78
C HIS A 62 -19.52 6.83 -5.50
N ASP A 63 -19.91 7.35 -6.64
CA ASP A 63 -19.12 8.31 -7.43
C ASP A 63 -17.68 7.89 -7.71
N GLY A 64 -17.47 6.61 -8.04
CA GLY A 64 -16.15 6.09 -8.36
C GLY A 64 -15.23 5.87 -7.16
N VAL A 65 -15.76 5.90 -5.95
CA VAL A 65 -15.05 5.75 -4.68
C VAL A 65 -15.72 4.66 -3.85
N PHE A 66 -14.95 3.88 -3.11
CA PHE A 66 -15.54 3.07 -2.05
C PHE A 66 -15.15 3.63 -0.67
N THR A 67 -16.10 3.60 0.24
CA THR A 67 -15.95 4.15 1.58
C THR A 67 -16.08 3.06 2.63
N VAL A 68 -15.19 3.07 3.60
CA VAL A 68 -15.23 2.14 4.73
C VAL A 68 -16.57 2.20 5.44
N ASN A 69 -17.19 1.04 5.61
CA ASN A 69 -18.38 0.87 6.43
C ASN A 69 -18.04 0.02 7.67
N LYS A 70 -17.87 0.68 8.81
CA LYS A 70 -17.48 0.02 10.07
C LYS A 70 -18.41 -1.11 10.50
N LYS A 71 -19.71 -1.00 10.17
CA LYS A 71 -20.71 -2.02 10.53
C LYS A 71 -20.54 -3.32 9.75
N LYS A 72 -19.86 -3.25 8.62
CA LYS A 72 -19.62 -4.39 7.72
C LYS A 72 -18.28 -5.08 7.94
N GLY A 73 -17.44 -4.58 8.87
CA GLY A 73 -16.13 -5.14 9.16
C GLY A 73 -15.09 -4.89 8.06
N ASP A 74 -14.05 -5.68 8.08
CA ASP A 74 -12.94 -5.55 7.13
C ASP A 74 -13.23 -6.29 5.83
N ILE A 75 -12.59 -5.84 4.77
CA ILE A 75 -12.59 -6.51 3.47
C ILE A 75 -11.18 -6.97 3.10
N GLN A 76 -11.10 -7.95 2.24
CA GLN A 76 -9.82 -8.46 1.72
C GLN A 76 -9.95 -8.76 0.24
N THR A 77 -8.81 -8.81 -0.46
CA THR A 77 -8.78 -9.24 -1.85
C THR A 77 -9.13 -10.72 -1.96
N LYS A 78 -9.91 -11.10 -2.97
CA LYS A 78 -10.17 -12.51 -3.28
C LYS A 78 -8.90 -13.21 -3.76
N GLN A 79 -8.12 -12.54 -4.61
CA GLN A 79 -6.82 -13.03 -5.06
C GLN A 79 -5.79 -12.88 -3.92
N LYS A 80 -4.94 -13.89 -3.78
CA LYS A 80 -3.83 -13.90 -2.82
C LYS A 80 -2.54 -13.51 -3.53
N PHE A 81 -1.68 -12.80 -2.81
CA PHE A 81 -0.41 -12.29 -3.31
C PHE A 81 0.73 -12.63 -2.35
N ASN A 82 1.92 -12.87 -2.90
CA ASN A 82 3.16 -12.92 -2.12
C ASN A 82 3.86 -11.56 -2.21
N ASP A 83 4.77 -11.41 -3.15
CA ASP A 83 5.44 -10.15 -3.42
C ASP A 83 4.57 -9.28 -4.31
N PHE A 84 4.48 -8.00 -4.00
CA PHE A 84 3.70 -7.09 -4.83
C PHE A 84 4.17 -5.65 -4.70
N GLN A 85 3.81 -4.88 -5.70
CA GLN A 85 3.79 -3.43 -5.68
C GLN A 85 2.32 -3.01 -5.71
N MET A 86 1.93 -2.11 -4.82
CA MET A 86 0.56 -1.65 -4.70
C MET A 86 0.49 -0.13 -4.78
N HIS A 87 -0.43 0.36 -5.59
CA HIS A 87 -0.84 1.76 -5.62
C HIS A 87 -2.25 1.86 -5.05
N ILE A 88 -2.43 2.69 -4.05
CA ILE A 88 -3.73 2.94 -3.43
C ILE A 88 -3.89 4.41 -3.11
N GLU A 89 -5.05 4.94 -3.49
CA GLU A 89 -5.44 6.32 -3.20
C GLU A 89 -6.49 6.31 -2.10
N TRP A 90 -6.36 7.23 -1.15
CA TRP A 90 -7.29 7.31 -0.04
C TRP A 90 -7.47 8.76 0.44
N GLN A 91 -8.60 9.03 1.06
CA GLN A 91 -8.99 10.35 1.51
C GLN A 91 -9.59 10.28 2.92
N VAL A 92 -9.22 11.24 3.76
CA VAL A 92 -9.92 11.52 5.00
C VAL A 92 -11.04 12.51 4.71
N PRO A 93 -12.29 12.26 5.16
CA PRO A 93 -13.39 13.20 4.91
C PRO A 93 -13.14 14.59 5.51
N THR A 94 -13.66 15.63 4.87
CA THR A 94 -13.54 17.01 5.36
C THR A 94 -14.17 17.24 6.73
N ASN A 95 -15.19 16.45 7.08
CA ASN A 95 -15.91 16.52 8.35
C ASN A 95 -15.36 15.56 9.41
N ILE A 96 -14.11 15.10 9.25
CA ILE A 96 -13.51 14.18 10.21
C ILE A 96 -13.43 14.81 11.59
N THR A 97 -13.66 14.01 12.61
CA THR A 97 -13.59 14.40 14.03
C THR A 97 -12.72 13.43 14.81
N GLY A 98 -12.38 13.77 16.02
CA GLY A 98 -11.56 12.96 16.89
C GLY A 98 -10.13 13.46 17.00
N GLU A 99 -9.37 12.82 17.85
CA GLU A 99 -7.97 13.13 18.14
C GLU A 99 -7.16 11.85 18.18
N SER A 100 -5.83 11.98 17.97
CA SER A 100 -4.90 10.86 18.04
C SER A 100 -5.38 9.68 17.19
N GLN A 101 -5.45 8.49 17.72
CA GLN A 101 -5.87 7.27 17.02
C GLN A 101 -7.38 7.20 16.72
N SER A 102 -8.16 8.14 17.22
CA SER A 102 -9.61 8.21 16.93
C SER A 102 -9.96 9.00 15.68
N ARG A 103 -8.95 9.53 14.97
CA ARG A 103 -9.16 10.43 13.84
C ARG A 103 -8.86 9.75 12.51
N GLY A 104 -9.91 9.30 11.81
CA GLY A 104 -9.77 8.70 10.49
C GLY A 104 -8.96 7.41 10.48
N ASN A 105 -9.01 6.64 11.54
CA ASN A 105 -8.23 5.42 11.70
C ASN A 105 -8.72 4.32 10.75
N SER A 106 -7.80 3.79 9.97
CA SER A 106 -7.97 2.62 9.13
C SER A 106 -6.62 1.91 8.99
N GLY A 107 -6.48 1.00 8.06
CA GLY A 107 -5.21 0.31 7.85
C GLY A 107 -5.24 -0.56 6.61
N ILE A 108 -4.04 -0.83 6.09
CA ILE A 108 -3.83 -1.71 4.95
C ILE A 108 -2.98 -2.86 5.44
N PHE A 109 -3.55 -4.07 5.45
CA PHE A 109 -2.87 -5.27 5.91
C PHE A 109 -2.21 -6.00 4.73
N LEU A 110 -0.90 -6.19 4.83
CA LEU A 110 -0.10 -6.93 3.86
C LEU A 110 -0.09 -8.40 4.27
N GLN A 111 -0.66 -9.27 3.46
CA GLN A 111 -0.89 -10.70 3.75
C GLN A 111 -1.61 -10.97 5.10
N GLY A 112 -2.40 -10.01 5.58
CA GLY A 112 -3.07 -10.10 6.87
C GLY A 112 -2.15 -10.07 8.10
N MET A 113 -0.85 -9.82 7.92
CA MET A 113 0.16 -9.89 8.99
C MET A 113 0.71 -8.53 9.41
N TYR A 114 0.94 -7.64 8.44
CA TYR A 114 1.59 -6.35 8.67
C TYR A 114 0.65 -5.22 8.29
N GLU A 115 0.46 -4.29 9.19
CA GLU A 115 -0.42 -3.15 8.95
C GLU A 115 0.37 -1.91 8.59
N VAL A 116 0.11 -1.36 7.41
CA VAL A 116 0.48 0.01 7.06
C VAL A 116 -0.64 0.92 7.55
N GLN A 117 -0.32 1.77 8.51
CA GLN A 117 -1.31 2.63 9.17
C GLN A 117 -1.89 3.66 8.21
N VAL A 118 -3.21 3.82 8.27
CA VAL A 118 -3.97 4.91 7.69
C VAL A 118 -4.63 5.68 8.82
N LEU A 119 -4.28 6.94 8.95
CA LEU A 119 -4.75 7.83 10.02
C LEU A 119 -4.74 9.27 9.52
N ASP A 120 -5.60 10.11 10.03
CA ASP A 120 -5.43 11.54 9.82
C ASP A 120 -4.37 12.10 10.78
N CYS A 121 -3.15 12.23 10.29
CA CYS A 121 -2.04 12.83 11.03
C CYS A 121 -1.80 14.32 10.68
N TYR A 122 -2.71 14.93 9.94
CA TYR A 122 -2.62 16.35 9.64
C TYR A 122 -2.93 17.17 10.88
N ASN A 123 -1.92 17.83 11.45
CA ASN A 123 -2.05 18.57 12.73
C ASN A 123 -2.69 17.73 13.85
N ASN A 124 -2.40 16.44 13.88
CA ASN A 124 -2.96 15.51 14.85
C ASN A 124 -1.86 14.67 15.50
N PRO A 125 -1.30 15.08 16.65
CA PRO A 125 -0.30 14.31 17.36
C PRO A 125 -0.83 12.96 17.84
N THR A 126 0.00 11.95 17.74
CA THR A 126 -0.24 10.60 18.26
C THR A 126 1.09 9.92 18.56
N TYR A 127 1.06 8.72 19.14
CA TYR A 127 2.30 7.98 19.33
C TYR A 127 2.93 7.64 17.97
N VAL A 128 4.25 7.79 17.90
CA VAL A 128 4.98 7.85 16.62
C VAL A 128 4.93 6.56 15.81
N ASN A 129 4.89 5.41 16.45
CA ASN A 129 4.76 4.12 15.76
C ASN A 129 3.31 3.73 15.41
N GLY A 130 2.38 4.63 15.59
CA GLY A 130 0.99 4.55 15.14
C GLY A 130 0.59 5.67 14.20
N GLN A 131 1.55 6.49 13.74
CA GLN A 131 1.30 7.52 12.72
C GLN A 131 1.04 6.90 11.34
N THR A 132 0.47 7.70 10.46
CA THR A 132 0.26 7.35 9.05
C THR A 132 1.57 6.88 8.41
N GLY A 133 1.52 5.73 7.74
CA GLY A 133 2.69 5.13 7.09
C GLY A 133 3.62 4.37 8.02
N SER A 134 3.33 4.28 9.32
CA SER A 134 4.02 3.34 10.21
C SER A 134 3.71 1.90 9.80
N ILE A 135 4.64 0.99 10.05
CA ILE A 135 4.28 -0.40 10.21
C ILE A 135 3.81 -0.51 11.64
N TYR A 136 2.51 -0.58 11.82
CA TYR A 136 1.81 -0.30 13.08
C TYR A 136 2.45 -0.97 14.28
N LYS A 137 2.88 -0.16 15.24
CA LYS A 137 3.61 -0.54 16.46
C LYS A 137 4.95 -1.26 16.25
N GLN A 138 5.45 -1.31 15.01
CA GLN A 138 6.71 -1.97 14.70
C GLN A 138 7.78 -1.00 14.18
N SER A 139 7.40 -0.07 13.29
CA SER A 139 8.35 0.86 12.68
C SER A 139 7.76 2.25 12.53
N ILE A 140 8.51 3.25 12.98
CA ILE A 140 8.16 4.67 12.90
C ILE A 140 8.31 5.14 11.45
N PRO A 141 7.38 5.92 10.90
CA PRO A 141 7.57 6.52 9.59
C PRO A 141 8.68 7.58 9.62
N LEU A 142 9.40 7.70 8.51
CA LEU A 142 10.50 8.66 8.36
C LEU A 142 10.03 10.12 8.30
N ALA A 143 8.77 10.34 7.93
CA ALA A 143 8.18 11.67 7.80
C ALA A 143 6.65 11.60 7.98
N ASN A 144 6.05 12.76 8.19
CA ASN A 144 4.59 12.94 8.08
C ASN A 144 4.31 13.71 6.78
N ALA A 145 3.83 13.00 5.77
CA ALA A 145 3.51 13.54 4.44
C ALA A 145 2.01 13.70 4.21
N MET A 146 1.26 13.85 5.27
CA MET A 146 -0.20 13.90 5.26
C MET A 146 -0.72 15.16 4.57
N ARG A 147 -1.70 14.99 3.67
CA ARG A 147 -2.49 16.11 3.14
C ARG A 147 -3.67 16.41 4.05
N LYS A 148 -4.27 17.57 3.86
CA LYS A 148 -5.44 18.00 4.64
C LYS A 148 -6.63 17.07 4.44
N PRO A 149 -7.54 16.95 5.43
CA PRO A 149 -8.84 16.32 5.20
C PRO A 149 -9.53 16.86 3.96
N GLY A 150 -10.11 15.97 3.16
CA GLY A 150 -10.72 16.29 1.88
C GLY A 150 -9.78 16.22 0.67
N GLU A 151 -8.49 16.15 0.88
CA GLU A 151 -7.51 15.93 -0.18
C GLU A 151 -7.16 14.44 -0.30
N TRP A 152 -6.88 13.99 -1.52
CA TRP A 152 -6.46 12.62 -1.78
C TRP A 152 -4.99 12.40 -1.42
N ASN A 153 -4.74 11.34 -0.66
CA ASN A 153 -3.42 10.81 -0.41
C ASN A 153 -3.16 9.60 -1.28
N VAL A 154 -1.91 9.36 -1.62
CA VAL A 154 -1.46 8.22 -2.42
C VAL A 154 -0.43 7.44 -1.62
N TYR A 155 -0.63 6.14 -1.49
CA TYR A 155 0.40 5.18 -1.09
C TYR A 155 0.89 4.40 -2.29
N ASP A 156 2.20 4.37 -2.45
CA ASP A 156 2.90 3.38 -3.25
C ASP A 156 3.67 2.48 -2.28
N ILE A 157 3.31 1.20 -2.25
CA ILE A 157 3.85 0.21 -1.31
C ILE A 157 4.54 -0.88 -2.11
N ILE A 158 5.79 -1.17 -1.75
CA ILE A 158 6.55 -2.29 -2.31
C ILE A 158 6.78 -3.30 -1.18
N TYR A 159 6.25 -4.50 -1.36
CA TYR A 159 6.27 -5.54 -0.35
C TYR A 159 6.92 -6.82 -0.88
N THR A 160 7.88 -7.34 -0.13
CA THR A 160 8.47 -8.65 -0.34
C THR A 160 8.08 -9.55 0.82
N ALA A 161 7.38 -10.63 0.51
CA ALA A 161 6.88 -11.58 1.51
C ALA A 161 8.04 -12.31 2.19
N PRO A 162 7.88 -12.68 3.47
CA PRO A 162 8.85 -13.51 4.14
C PRO A 162 8.87 -14.92 3.55
N THR A 163 10.00 -15.60 3.68
CA THR A 163 10.10 -17.04 3.44
C THR A 163 10.41 -17.75 4.75
N PHE A 164 9.99 -19.01 4.86
CA PHE A 164 10.09 -19.77 6.09
C PHE A 164 10.91 -21.03 5.90
N LYS A 165 11.57 -21.46 6.98
CA LYS A 165 12.19 -22.78 7.09
C LYS A 165 11.12 -23.81 7.42
N GLU A 166 11.48 -25.11 7.35
CA GLU A 166 10.55 -26.20 7.68
C GLU A 166 10.02 -26.13 9.12
N ASP A 167 10.81 -25.56 10.06
CA ASP A 167 10.44 -25.39 11.46
C ASP A 167 9.52 -24.17 11.70
N GLY A 168 9.15 -23.42 10.65
CA GLY A 168 8.30 -22.25 10.74
C GLY A 168 9.03 -20.95 11.09
N SER A 169 10.34 -20.97 11.33
CA SER A 169 11.13 -19.76 11.52
C SER A 169 11.43 -19.06 10.19
N TYR A 170 11.75 -17.77 10.24
CA TYR A 170 12.08 -17.02 9.04
C TYR A 170 13.35 -17.55 8.36
N ARG A 171 13.27 -17.80 7.05
CA ARG A 171 14.43 -17.92 6.19
C ARG A 171 14.84 -16.54 5.71
N THR A 172 13.90 -15.76 5.22
CA THR A 172 14.08 -14.35 4.90
C THR A 172 12.97 -13.54 5.55
N HIS A 173 13.34 -12.38 6.10
CA HIS A 173 12.37 -11.46 6.69
C HIS A 173 11.57 -10.75 5.58
N PRO A 174 10.32 -10.35 5.87
CA PRO A 174 9.57 -9.49 4.95
C PRO A 174 10.25 -8.13 4.87
N THR A 175 10.10 -7.45 3.75
CA THR A 175 10.53 -6.07 3.57
C THR A 175 9.40 -5.23 3.02
N VAL A 176 9.31 -3.99 3.46
CA VAL A 176 8.30 -3.06 3.00
C VAL A 176 8.88 -1.66 2.78
N THR A 177 8.55 -1.09 1.64
CA THR A 177 8.79 0.31 1.31
C THR A 177 7.44 0.99 1.17
N VAL A 178 7.26 2.11 1.85
CA VAL A 178 6.03 2.92 1.78
C VAL A 178 6.40 4.31 1.32
N ILE A 179 5.78 4.76 0.26
CA ILE A 179 5.92 6.11 -0.27
C ILE A 179 4.53 6.76 -0.20
N GLN A 180 4.42 7.87 0.51
CA GLN A 180 3.19 8.64 0.60
C GLN A 180 3.36 9.99 -0.08
N ASN A 181 2.53 10.27 -1.07
CA ASN A 181 2.56 11.56 -1.79
C ASN A 181 3.96 11.93 -2.31
N GLY A 182 4.73 10.92 -2.76
CA GLY A 182 6.10 11.10 -3.23
C GLY A 182 7.17 11.15 -2.13
N VAL A 183 6.79 11.01 -0.85
CA VAL A 183 7.72 11.03 0.29
C VAL A 183 7.91 9.63 0.86
N VAL A 184 9.15 9.20 1.00
CA VAL A 184 9.48 7.87 1.56
C VAL A 184 9.21 7.88 3.07
N LEU A 185 8.32 7.00 3.52
CA LEU A 185 7.99 6.81 4.93
C LEU A 185 8.62 5.55 5.52
N GLN A 186 8.77 4.50 4.73
CA GLN A 186 9.47 3.27 5.07
C GLN A 186 10.40 2.93 3.92
N ASN A 187 11.65 2.66 4.21
CA ASN A 187 12.66 2.35 3.20
C ASN A 187 13.21 0.94 3.43
N HIS A 188 12.68 -0.04 2.70
CA HIS A 188 13.11 -1.44 2.79
C HIS A 188 13.14 -1.93 4.26
N THR A 189 12.11 -1.58 5.00
CA THR A 189 11.99 -1.94 6.43
C THR A 189 11.72 -3.43 6.57
N THR A 190 12.45 -4.09 7.46
CA THR A 190 12.31 -5.51 7.75
C THR A 190 11.50 -5.77 9.01
#